data_97a8411cfb78168246024c99c1a1b04e
#
_entry.id   97a8411cfb78168246024c99c1a1b04e
#
_cell.length_a   1.000
_cell.length_b   1.000
_cell.length_c   1.000
_cell.angle_alpha   90.00
_cell.angle_beta   90.00
_cell.angle_gamma   90.00
#
_symmetry.space_group_name_H-M   'P 1'
#
loop_
_entity.id
_entity.type
_entity.pdbx_description
1 polymer ?
#
loop_
_entity_poly.entity_id
_entity_poly.type
_entity_poly.pdbx_seq_one_letter_code
_entity_poly.pdbx_strand_id
1 'polypeptide(L)'
;MTNLRNELKGKAGEINPVKVYQNIDLQKLQILADNKGKAGVYRFTNLTNGKSYVGSSVNLSRRFYLYYNINHLLKQKSSLICRALLKYGYSNFKLEIFEYCEPTASIQREQHYLDLLSPSYNVLKTAGSSLGHKHCLETKAKISQALLGKNNPNFGHKISEETREKMAVAKLGRKISEETRARMSASSARGISVNILDLDTNQVTEFDSIRKAAESINSHKNTILRREKSQLEKGINTPYRNRYMIEIKRD
;
A
#
# COMPACT_ATOMS: atom_id res chain seq x y z
N MET A 1 0.34 33.61 4.67
CA MET A 1 0.88 32.25 4.99
C MET A 1 1.86 31.71 3.95
N THR A 2 2.65 32.58 3.31
CA THR A 2 3.55 32.24 2.17
C THR A 2 5.04 32.35 2.50
N ASN A 3 5.44 32.78 3.70
CA ASN A 3 6.86 32.99 4.04
C ASN A 3 7.55 31.85 4.80
N LEU A 4 6.83 30.92 5.40
CA LEU A 4 7.43 29.80 6.15
C LEU A 4 7.97 28.65 5.27
N ARG A 5 7.53 28.56 4.00
CA ARG A 5 8.02 27.53 3.06
C ARG A 5 9.38 27.87 2.41
N ASN A 6 9.76 29.13 2.40
CA ASN A 6 11.04 29.57 1.81
C ASN A 6 12.19 29.59 2.80
N GLU A 7 11.94 29.70 4.10
CA GLU A 7 13.01 29.69 5.13
C GLU A 7 13.54 28.28 5.43
N LEU A 8 12.79 27.21 5.12
CA LEU A 8 13.26 25.82 5.28
C LEU A 8 14.19 25.33 4.14
N LYS A 9 14.32 26.10 3.05
CA LYS A 9 15.28 25.80 1.97
C LYS A 9 16.71 26.30 2.22
N GLY A 10 16.94 27.06 3.27
CA GLY A 10 18.22 27.75 3.56
C GLY A 10 19.18 27.03 4.50
N LYS A 11 18.89 25.80 4.97
CA LYS A 11 19.78 25.02 5.86
C LYS A 11 19.95 23.57 5.41
N ALA A 12 20.18 23.33 4.12
CA ALA A 12 20.88 22.12 3.70
C ALA A 12 22.34 22.37 4.09
N GLY A 13 22.76 21.87 5.25
CA GLY A 13 24.17 21.89 5.65
C GLY A 13 25.01 21.42 4.47
N GLU A 14 26.06 22.14 4.14
CA GLU A 14 26.96 21.80 3.02
C GLU A 14 27.40 20.34 3.20
N ILE A 15 26.91 19.47 2.33
CA ILE A 15 27.37 18.07 2.31
C ILE A 15 28.72 18.09 1.64
N ASN A 16 29.77 17.90 2.43
CA ASN A 16 31.12 17.74 1.93
C ASN A 16 31.40 16.26 1.68
N PRO A 17 31.33 15.78 0.42
CA PRO A 17 31.62 14.39 0.12
C PRO A 17 33.09 14.08 0.40
N VAL A 18 33.36 12.91 0.98
CA VAL A 18 34.72 12.42 1.25
C VAL A 18 35.53 12.22 -0.04
N LYS A 19 34.82 11.86 -1.13
CA LYS A 19 35.46 11.68 -2.44
C LYS A 19 34.48 12.03 -3.56
N VAL A 20 35.00 12.65 -4.62
CA VAL A 20 34.24 13.03 -5.82
C VAL A 20 34.95 12.50 -7.07
N TYR A 21 34.18 11.87 -7.93
CA TYR A 21 34.60 11.43 -9.27
C TYR A 21 33.75 12.17 -10.29
N GLN A 22 34.36 13.10 -11.03
CA GLN A 22 33.65 13.99 -11.94
C GLN A 22 33.15 13.31 -13.21
N ASN A 23 33.86 12.26 -13.65
CA ASN A 23 33.47 11.47 -14.82
C ASN A 23 33.64 9.98 -14.49
N ILE A 24 32.50 9.31 -14.30
CA ILE A 24 32.52 7.91 -13.87
C ILE A 24 32.94 6.93 -14.98
N ASP A 25 32.95 7.37 -16.22
CA ASP A 25 33.45 6.56 -17.34
C ASP A 25 34.96 6.49 -17.34
N LEU A 26 35.61 7.66 -17.37
CA LEU A 26 37.07 7.75 -17.38
C LEU A 26 37.70 7.24 -16.08
N GLN A 27 37.02 7.44 -14.95
CA GLN A 27 37.54 7.10 -13.62
C GLN A 27 37.11 5.71 -13.13
N LYS A 28 36.55 4.85 -14.01
CA LYS A 28 36.02 3.54 -13.64
C LYS A 28 36.99 2.69 -12.82
N LEU A 29 38.22 2.50 -13.28
CA LEU A 29 39.21 1.69 -12.58
C LEU A 29 39.57 2.28 -11.21
N GLN A 30 39.72 3.60 -11.15
CA GLN A 30 40.01 4.33 -9.92
C GLN A 30 38.85 4.16 -8.92
N ILE A 31 37.60 4.32 -9.38
CA ILE A 31 36.40 4.13 -8.52
C ILE A 31 36.37 2.74 -7.89
N LEU A 32 36.64 1.71 -8.69
CA LEU A 32 36.63 0.32 -8.19
C LEU A 32 37.76 0.05 -7.21
N ALA A 33 38.98 0.57 -7.48
CA ALA A 33 40.15 0.39 -6.62
C ALA A 33 40.02 1.12 -5.29
N ASP A 34 39.65 2.42 -5.33
CA ASP A 34 39.54 3.26 -4.17
C ASP A 34 38.46 2.80 -3.14
N ASN A 35 37.46 2.10 -3.64
CA ASN A 35 36.29 1.68 -2.83
C ASN A 35 36.28 0.18 -2.52
N LYS A 36 37.40 -0.52 -2.80
CA LYS A 36 37.52 -1.95 -2.52
C LYS A 36 37.42 -2.23 -1.01
N GLY A 37 36.49 -3.12 -0.61
CA GLY A 37 36.28 -3.54 0.77
C GLY A 37 35.67 -2.45 1.68
N LYS A 38 35.23 -1.32 1.14
CA LYS A 38 34.63 -0.24 1.92
C LYS A 38 33.11 -0.28 1.85
N ALA A 39 32.46 -0.05 2.99
CA ALA A 39 31.03 0.25 3.08
C ALA A 39 30.83 1.76 3.14
N GLY A 40 29.66 2.25 2.68
CA GLY A 40 29.37 3.68 2.71
C GLY A 40 28.15 4.08 1.91
N VAL A 41 27.89 5.39 1.89
CA VAL A 41 26.78 6.04 1.18
C VAL A 41 27.33 6.89 0.05
N TYR A 42 26.67 6.82 -1.11
CA TYR A 42 27.10 7.49 -2.33
C TYR A 42 25.94 8.18 -3.05
N ARG A 43 26.28 9.16 -3.90
CA ARG A 43 25.35 9.80 -4.82
C ARG A 43 25.84 9.73 -6.25
N PHE A 44 24.97 9.29 -7.16
CA PHE A 44 25.12 9.57 -8.59
C PHE A 44 24.36 10.84 -8.93
N THR A 45 24.97 11.76 -9.66
CA THR A 45 24.32 12.95 -10.20
C THR A 45 24.45 12.96 -11.71
N ASN A 46 23.32 13.05 -12.40
CA ASN A 46 23.29 13.21 -13.85
C ASN A 46 23.57 14.68 -14.19
N LEU A 47 24.67 14.93 -14.89
CA LEU A 47 25.14 16.27 -15.26
C LEU A 47 24.25 16.94 -16.32
N THR A 48 23.50 16.15 -17.10
CA THR A 48 22.62 16.66 -18.15
C THR A 48 21.34 17.30 -17.59
N ASN A 49 20.79 16.75 -16.49
CA ASN A 49 19.48 17.17 -15.98
C ASN A 49 19.44 17.44 -14.45
N GLY A 50 20.57 17.36 -13.78
CA GLY A 50 20.71 17.62 -12.34
C GLY A 50 20.06 16.58 -11.43
N LYS A 51 19.39 15.54 -11.96
CA LYS A 51 18.73 14.52 -11.15
C LYS A 51 19.76 13.62 -10.48
N SER A 52 19.46 13.19 -9.26
CA SER A 52 20.38 12.38 -8.47
C SER A 52 19.74 11.12 -7.91
N TYR A 53 20.60 10.17 -7.57
CA TYR A 53 20.30 8.92 -6.88
C TYR A 53 21.23 8.78 -5.68
N VAL A 54 20.69 8.45 -4.53
CA VAL A 54 21.45 8.11 -3.32
C VAL A 54 21.30 6.60 -3.06
N GLY A 55 22.38 5.98 -2.65
CA GLY A 55 22.36 4.56 -2.28
C GLY A 55 23.48 4.23 -1.31
N SER A 56 23.35 3.09 -0.63
CA SER A 56 24.38 2.55 0.23
C SER A 56 24.82 1.15 -0.21
N SER A 57 25.96 0.74 0.29
CA SER A 57 26.42 -0.63 0.13
C SER A 57 27.41 -1.00 1.21
N VAL A 58 27.36 -2.25 1.65
CA VAL A 58 28.38 -2.87 2.50
C VAL A 58 29.70 -3.16 1.74
N ASN A 59 29.67 -3.12 0.42
CA ASN A 59 30.82 -3.23 -0.46
C ASN A 59 30.62 -2.36 -1.70
N LEU A 60 31.13 -1.14 -1.63
CA LEU A 60 30.97 -0.12 -2.66
C LEU A 60 31.57 -0.55 -4.01
N SER A 61 32.78 -1.13 -4.02
CA SER A 61 33.41 -1.57 -5.26
C SER A 61 32.56 -2.61 -5.99
N ARG A 62 32.03 -3.62 -5.28
CA ARG A 62 31.10 -4.62 -5.86
C ARG A 62 29.82 -3.96 -6.37
N ARG A 63 29.29 -2.99 -5.63
CA ARG A 63 28.08 -2.25 -6.04
C ARG A 63 28.33 -1.46 -7.32
N PHE A 64 29.47 -0.76 -7.42
CA PHE A 64 29.81 0.01 -8.60
C PHE A 64 30.10 -0.90 -9.80
N TYR A 65 30.75 -2.03 -9.60
CA TYR A 65 30.94 -3.03 -10.66
C TYR A 65 29.62 -3.46 -11.30
N LEU A 66 28.54 -3.64 -10.50
CA LEU A 66 27.22 -3.96 -11.01
C LEU A 66 26.62 -2.84 -11.88
N TYR A 67 26.85 -1.57 -11.53
CA TYR A 67 26.42 -0.45 -12.37
C TYR A 67 27.19 -0.37 -13.70
N TYR A 68 28.42 -0.88 -13.80
CA TYR A 68 29.17 -0.97 -15.07
C TYR A 68 28.83 -2.22 -15.87
N ASN A 69 28.02 -3.11 -15.35
CA ASN A 69 27.60 -4.31 -16.07
C ASN A 69 26.29 -4.04 -16.82
N ILE A 70 26.36 -3.92 -18.14
CA ILE A 70 25.23 -3.64 -19.03
C ILE A 70 24.11 -4.68 -18.86
N ASN A 71 24.45 -5.96 -18.76
CA ASN A 71 23.47 -7.02 -18.56
C ASN A 71 22.73 -6.88 -17.22
N HIS A 72 23.44 -6.42 -16.18
CA HIS A 72 22.79 -6.11 -14.91
C HIS A 72 21.82 -4.91 -15.04
N LEU A 73 22.25 -3.83 -15.69
CA LEU A 73 21.40 -2.65 -15.92
C LEU A 73 20.13 -3.00 -16.70
N LEU A 74 20.25 -3.81 -17.75
CA LEU A 74 19.12 -4.26 -18.58
C LEU A 74 18.12 -5.13 -17.80
N LYS A 75 18.58 -5.92 -16.83
CA LYS A 75 17.73 -6.70 -15.94
C LYS A 75 16.98 -5.83 -14.93
N GLN A 76 17.56 -4.71 -14.51
CA GLN A 76 17.02 -3.79 -13.49
C GLN A 76 16.12 -2.69 -14.10
N LYS A 77 15.17 -3.07 -14.96
CA LYS A 77 14.30 -2.14 -15.70
C LYS A 77 13.44 -1.24 -14.80
N SER A 78 13.13 -1.66 -13.57
CA SER A 78 12.38 -0.86 -12.58
C SER A 78 13.20 0.25 -11.93
N SER A 79 14.54 0.12 -11.94
CA SER A 79 15.44 1.09 -11.31
C SER A 79 15.67 2.31 -12.20
N LEU A 80 15.29 3.51 -11.70
CA LEU A 80 15.44 4.77 -12.43
C LEU A 80 16.90 5.11 -12.72
N ILE A 81 17.81 4.84 -11.78
CA ILE A 81 19.24 5.09 -11.99
C ILE A 81 19.82 4.17 -13.07
N CYS A 82 19.45 2.87 -13.09
CA CYS A 82 19.90 1.96 -14.12
C CYS A 82 19.45 2.40 -15.51
N ARG A 83 18.18 2.81 -15.65
CA ARG A 83 17.65 3.36 -16.91
C ARG A 83 18.35 4.66 -17.30
N ALA A 84 18.67 5.51 -16.34
CA ALA A 84 19.35 6.78 -16.60
C ALA A 84 20.79 6.56 -17.08
N LEU A 85 21.54 5.61 -16.48
CA LEU A 85 22.88 5.23 -16.93
C LEU A 85 22.87 4.69 -18.36
N LEU A 86 21.89 3.84 -18.69
CA LEU A 86 21.73 3.32 -20.06
C LEU A 86 21.36 4.41 -21.07
N LYS A 87 20.51 5.38 -20.66
CA LYS A 87 20.01 6.43 -21.56
C LYS A 87 21.04 7.52 -21.83
N TYR A 88 21.73 7.99 -20.78
CA TYR A 88 22.60 9.17 -20.86
C TYR A 88 24.08 8.82 -20.98
N GLY A 89 24.47 7.54 -20.76
CA GLY A 89 25.88 7.12 -20.74
C GLY A 89 26.61 7.54 -19.46
N TYR A 90 27.69 6.83 -19.18
CA TYR A 90 28.47 7.01 -17.94
C TYR A 90 29.20 8.35 -17.87
N SER A 91 29.64 8.89 -19.02
CA SER A 91 30.33 10.18 -19.11
C SER A 91 29.52 11.37 -18.61
N ASN A 92 28.20 11.26 -18.60
CA ASN A 92 27.28 12.28 -18.13
C ASN A 92 26.90 12.16 -16.64
N PHE A 93 27.66 11.35 -15.89
CA PHE A 93 27.43 11.21 -14.45
C PHE A 93 28.69 11.52 -13.65
N LYS A 94 28.49 12.18 -12.50
CA LYS A 94 29.45 12.22 -11.42
C LYS A 94 29.02 11.30 -10.29
N LEU A 95 30.02 10.78 -9.56
CA LEU A 95 29.84 9.97 -8.37
C LEU A 95 30.48 10.66 -7.19
N GLU A 96 29.74 10.77 -6.11
CA GLU A 96 30.19 11.34 -4.85
C GLU A 96 30.04 10.30 -3.74
N ILE A 97 31.09 10.06 -2.99
CA ILE A 97 31.03 9.27 -1.75
C ILE A 97 30.81 10.27 -0.61
N PHE A 98 29.66 10.17 0.02
CA PHE A 98 29.34 11.05 1.14
C PHE A 98 30.12 10.68 2.39
N GLU A 99 30.15 9.39 2.70
CA GLU A 99 30.87 8.85 3.84
C GLU A 99 31.17 7.36 3.66
N TYR A 100 32.23 6.94 4.31
CA TYR A 100 32.47 5.52 4.61
C TYR A 100 31.93 5.24 6.00
N CYS A 101 31.20 4.15 6.20
CA CYS A 101 30.57 3.79 7.46
C CYS A 101 30.64 2.29 7.73
N GLU A 102 30.35 1.90 8.94
CA GLU A 102 30.20 0.49 9.27
C GLU A 102 29.08 -0.16 8.47
N PRO A 103 29.24 -1.43 8.02
CA PRO A 103 28.23 -2.13 7.21
C PRO A 103 26.83 -2.13 7.85
N THR A 104 26.76 -2.26 9.17
CA THR A 104 25.49 -2.27 9.94
C THR A 104 24.77 -0.93 9.95
N ALA A 105 25.51 0.17 9.84
CA ALA A 105 24.95 1.53 9.85
C ALA A 105 24.55 2.02 8.45
N SER A 106 24.93 1.31 7.37
CA SER A 106 24.79 1.79 5.99
C SER A 106 23.37 2.16 5.59
N ILE A 107 22.35 1.40 6.02
CA ILE A 107 20.93 1.67 5.72
C ILE A 107 20.43 2.92 6.48
N GLN A 108 20.79 3.05 7.75
CA GLN A 108 20.42 4.22 8.56
C GLN A 108 21.05 5.50 8.00
N ARG A 109 22.31 5.42 7.56
CA ARG A 109 23.02 6.56 6.95
C ARG A 109 22.42 6.89 5.58
N GLU A 110 22.06 5.90 4.75
CA GLU A 110 21.32 6.11 3.50
C GLU A 110 20.02 6.87 3.74
N GLN A 111 19.22 6.46 4.77
CA GLN A 111 17.98 7.13 5.12
C GLN A 111 18.20 8.60 5.44
N HIS A 112 19.21 8.92 6.22
CA HIS A 112 19.56 10.31 6.54
C HIS A 112 19.76 11.17 5.27
N TYR A 113 20.51 10.68 4.28
CA TYR A 113 20.73 11.41 3.02
C TYR A 113 19.51 11.40 2.10
N LEU A 114 18.66 10.37 2.14
CA LEU A 114 17.38 10.36 1.41
C LEU A 114 16.46 11.47 1.91
N ASP A 115 16.35 11.63 3.23
CA ASP A 115 15.51 12.65 3.87
C ASP A 115 16.03 14.05 3.58
N LEU A 116 17.34 14.23 3.63
CA LEU A 116 18.00 15.52 3.41
C LEU A 116 17.92 15.98 1.95
N LEU A 117 18.15 15.06 0.99
CA LEU A 117 18.33 15.41 -0.43
C LEU A 117 17.09 15.17 -1.29
N SER A 118 16.18 14.33 -0.86
CA SER A 118 15.01 13.90 -1.63
C SER A 118 15.32 13.59 -3.11
N PRO A 119 16.25 12.68 -3.41
CA PRO A 119 16.82 12.50 -4.75
C PRO A 119 15.78 11.95 -5.75
N SER A 120 15.77 12.50 -6.96
CA SER A 120 14.72 12.24 -7.97
C SER A 120 14.74 10.84 -8.58
N TYR A 121 15.87 10.14 -8.53
CA TYR A 121 15.98 8.75 -9.03
C TYR A 121 15.68 7.70 -7.96
N ASN A 122 15.45 8.08 -6.71
CA ASN A 122 15.00 7.18 -5.68
C ASN A 122 13.46 7.10 -5.68
N VAL A 123 12.93 5.95 -6.10
CA VAL A 123 11.48 5.68 -6.10
C VAL A 123 10.98 5.45 -4.68
N LEU A 124 11.77 4.71 -3.90
CA LEU A 124 11.48 4.43 -2.50
C LEU A 124 12.04 5.55 -1.63
N LYS A 125 11.22 6.04 -0.71
CA LYS A 125 11.62 7.06 0.28
C LYS A 125 12.24 6.45 1.53
N THR A 126 12.05 5.13 1.73
CA THR A 126 12.60 4.39 2.87
C THR A 126 13.74 3.51 2.40
N ALA A 127 14.92 3.69 2.98
CA ALA A 127 16.11 2.91 2.66
C ALA A 127 15.90 1.42 2.96
N GLY A 128 16.31 0.55 2.04
CA GLY A 128 16.23 -0.90 2.18
C GLY A 128 14.82 -1.51 2.25
N SER A 129 13.74 -0.71 2.14
CA SER A 129 12.38 -1.19 2.28
C SER A 129 11.41 -0.55 1.29
N SER A 130 10.47 -1.35 0.79
CA SER A 130 9.31 -0.85 0.04
C SER A 130 8.09 -0.54 0.94
N LEU A 131 8.26 -0.60 2.25
CA LEU A 131 7.19 -0.32 3.22
C LEU A 131 6.63 1.09 3.00
N GLY A 132 5.32 1.20 2.93
CA GLY A 132 4.62 2.47 2.70
C GLY A 132 4.60 2.96 1.24
N HIS A 133 5.27 2.27 0.30
CA HIS A 133 5.17 2.62 -1.12
C HIS A 133 3.77 2.32 -1.66
N LYS A 134 3.10 3.33 -2.19
CA LYS A 134 1.78 3.19 -2.82
C LYS A 134 1.92 3.29 -4.33
N HIS A 135 1.53 2.24 -5.04
CA HIS A 135 1.44 2.31 -6.50
C HIS A 135 0.42 3.37 -6.93
N CYS A 136 0.70 4.07 -8.03
CA CYS A 136 -0.26 4.98 -8.63
C CYS A 136 -1.48 4.21 -9.17
N LEU A 137 -2.59 4.92 -9.40
CA LEU A 137 -3.85 4.32 -9.86
C LEU A 137 -3.69 3.55 -11.16
N GLU A 138 -2.91 4.07 -12.10
CA GLU A 138 -2.63 3.41 -13.38
C GLU A 138 -1.89 2.07 -13.19
N THR A 139 -0.87 2.04 -12.31
CA THR A 139 -0.15 0.79 -12.00
C THR A 139 -1.06 -0.23 -11.32
N LYS A 140 -1.91 0.22 -10.38
CA LYS A 140 -2.91 -0.65 -9.75
C LYS A 140 -3.89 -1.23 -10.75
N ALA A 141 -4.37 -0.41 -11.69
CA ALA A 141 -5.27 -0.86 -12.75
C ALA A 141 -4.60 -1.92 -13.65
N LYS A 142 -3.35 -1.68 -14.08
CA LYS A 142 -2.58 -2.66 -14.88
C LYS A 142 -2.37 -3.99 -14.14
N ILE A 143 -2.03 -3.95 -12.84
CA ILE A 143 -1.90 -5.17 -12.02
C ILE A 143 -3.23 -5.90 -11.91
N SER A 144 -4.32 -5.17 -11.61
CA SER A 144 -5.66 -5.73 -11.53
C SER A 144 -6.07 -6.41 -12.84
N GLN A 145 -5.88 -5.73 -13.98
CA GLN A 145 -6.20 -6.26 -15.30
C GLN A 145 -5.36 -7.51 -15.66
N ALA A 146 -4.08 -7.50 -15.33
CA ALA A 146 -3.18 -8.63 -15.58
C ALA A 146 -3.54 -9.89 -14.75
N LEU A 147 -4.20 -9.71 -13.59
CA LEU A 147 -4.61 -10.80 -12.70
C LEU A 147 -6.11 -11.11 -12.77
N LEU A 148 -6.84 -10.53 -13.73
CA LEU A 148 -8.28 -10.71 -13.83
C LEU A 148 -8.63 -12.03 -14.55
N GLY A 149 -9.58 -12.78 -13.99
CA GLY A 149 -10.15 -13.98 -14.59
C GLY A 149 -9.10 -15.04 -14.94
N LYS A 150 -9.11 -15.51 -16.17
CA LYS A 150 -8.20 -16.58 -16.65
C LYS A 150 -6.72 -16.19 -16.66
N ASN A 151 -6.39 -14.91 -16.61
CA ASN A 151 -5.01 -14.44 -16.53
C ASN A 151 -4.41 -14.63 -15.13
N ASN A 152 -5.24 -14.87 -14.11
CA ASN A 152 -4.75 -15.14 -12.76
C ASN A 152 -4.14 -16.54 -12.71
N PRO A 153 -2.87 -16.71 -12.25
CA PRO A 153 -2.24 -18.02 -12.13
C PRO A 153 -3.01 -19.02 -11.27
N ASN A 154 -3.83 -18.52 -10.34
CA ASN A 154 -4.66 -19.35 -9.46
C ASN A 154 -6.10 -19.55 -9.98
N PHE A 155 -6.41 -19.06 -11.20
CA PHE A 155 -7.75 -19.23 -11.76
C PHE A 155 -8.07 -20.72 -11.98
N GLY A 156 -9.16 -21.18 -11.37
CA GLY A 156 -9.58 -22.59 -11.46
C GLY A 156 -8.76 -23.57 -10.60
N HIS A 157 -7.76 -23.10 -9.88
CA HIS A 157 -6.98 -23.95 -8.98
C HIS A 157 -7.81 -24.39 -7.77
N LYS A 158 -8.02 -25.68 -7.64
CA LYS A 158 -8.69 -26.28 -6.46
C LYS A 158 -7.67 -26.51 -5.36
N ILE A 159 -7.93 -25.93 -4.21
CA ILE A 159 -7.12 -26.15 -3.00
C ILE A 159 -7.36 -27.58 -2.54
N SER A 160 -6.30 -28.35 -2.22
CA SER A 160 -6.40 -29.72 -1.70
C SER A 160 -7.17 -29.74 -0.38
N GLU A 161 -7.85 -30.87 -0.10
CA GLU A 161 -8.59 -31.06 1.17
C GLU A 161 -7.67 -30.89 2.38
N GLU A 162 -6.47 -31.44 2.34
CA GLU A 162 -5.48 -31.29 3.41
C GLU A 162 -5.15 -29.80 3.70
N THR A 163 -4.97 -29.00 2.64
CA THR A 163 -4.73 -27.55 2.81
C THR A 163 -5.95 -26.84 3.36
N ARG A 164 -7.15 -27.26 2.94
CA ARG A 164 -8.43 -26.72 3.43
C ARG A 164 -8.62 -27.02 4.91
N GLU A 165 -8.33 -28.23 5.34
CA GLU A 165 -8.37 -28.65 6.74
C GLU A 165 -7.37 -27.84 7.59
N LYS A 166 -6.12 -27.71 7.14
CA LYS A 166 -5.12 -26.89 7.83
C LYS A 166 -5.58 -25.43 8.00
N MET A 167 -6.19 -24.86 6.95
CA MET A 167 -6.75 -23.50 7.04
C MET A 167 -7.95 -23.41 7.98
N ALA A 168 -8.79 -24.44 8.04
CA ALA A 168 -9.93 -24.49 8.95
C ALA A 168 -9.45 -24.57 10.41
N VAL A 169 -8.52 -25.46 10.70
CA VAL A 169 -7.91 -25.60 12.05
C VAL A 169 -7.24 -24.30 12.49
N ALA A 170 -6.48 -23.63 11.62
CA ALA A 170 -5.83 -22.36 11.94
C ALA A 170 -6.81 -21.20 12.26
N LYS A 171 -8.06 -21.30 11.78
CA LYS A 171 -9.14 -20.33 12.07
C LYS A 171 -10.02 -20.73 13.25
N LEU A 172 -9.97 -21.99 13.65
CA LEU A 172 -10.78 -22.51 14.73
C LEU A 172 -10.41 -21.83 16.06
N GLY A 173 -11.41 -21.37 16.80
CA GLY A 173 -11.21 -20.72 18.09
C GLY A 173 -10.68 -19.26 18.02
N ARG A 174 -10.46 -18.72 16.84
CA ARG A 174 -10.03 -17.30 16.71
C ARG A 174 -11.12 -16.35 17.21
N LYS A 175 -10.86 -15.69 18.33
CA LYS A 175 -11.74 -14.65 18.85
C LYS A 175 -11.51 -13.35 18.08
N ILE A 176 -12.59 -12.81 17.51
CA ILE A 176 -12.57 -11.49 16.85
C ILE A 176 -12.73 -10.44 17.94
N SER A 177 -11.90 -9.38 17.92
CA SER A 177 -12.01 -8.29 18.87
C SER A 177 -13.37 -7.59 18.76
N GLU A 178 -13.85 -7.02 19.89
CA GLU A 178 -15.13 -6.28 19.92
C GLU A 178 -15.15 -5.13 18.90
N GLU A 179 -14.04 -4.43 18.74
CA GLU A 179 -13.90 -3.36 17.75
C GLU A 179 -14.09 -3.87 16.32
N THR A 180 -13.48 -5.02 15.98
CA THR A 180 -13.64 -5.64 14.65
C THR A 180 -15.07 -6.11 14.44
N ARG A 181 -15.71 -6.67 15.50
CA ARG A 181 -17.12 -7.09 15.46
C ARG A 181 -18.05 -5.90 15.24
N ALA A 182 -17.80 -4.79 15.93
CA ALA A 182 -18.56 -3.55 15.75
C ALA A 182 -18.43 -2.98 14.33
N ARG A 183 -17.20 -2.95 13.76
CA ARG A 183 -16.98 -2.52 12.37
C ARG A 183 -17.68 -3.43 11.36
N MET A 184 -17.63 -4.74 11.56
CA MET A 184 -18.33 -5.69 10.69
C MET A 184 -19.84 -5.52 10.78
N SER A 185 -20.39 -5.28 11.97
CA SER A 185 -21.81 -5.00 12.18
C SER A 185 -22.21 -3.70 11.47
N ALA A 186 -21.45 -2.63 11.67
CA ALA A 186 -21.71 -1.33 11.01
C ALA A 186 -21.65 -1.42 9.47
N SER A 187 -20.69 -2.20 8.93
CA SER A 187 -20.58 -2.39 7.47
C SER A 187 -21.64 -3.30 6.89
N SER A 188 -22.28 -4.14 7.72
CA SER A 188 -23.37 -5.04 7.33
C SER A 188 -24.74 -4.39 7.42
N ALA A 189 -24.87 -3.27 8.09
CA ALA A 189 -26.07 -2.44 8.14
C ALA A 189 -26.25 -1.73 6.79
N ARG A 190 -26.53 -2.50 5.72
CA ARG A 190 -26.83 -1.94 4.41
C ARG A 190 -28.30 -1.60 4.38
N GLY A 191 -28.61 -0.31 4.54
CA GLY A 191 -29.82 0.30 3.98
C GLY A 191 -31.16 -0.40 4.21
N ILE A 192 -31.32 -1.16 5.31
CA ILE A 192 -32.60 -1.74 5.68
C ILE A 192 -33.03 -1.14 7.00
N SER A 193 -33.99 -0.23 6.95
CA SER A 193 -34.70 0.21 8.15
C SER A 193 -36.10 -0.41 8.20
N VAL A 194 -36.58 -0.68 9.40
CA VAL A 194 -37.89 -1.27 9.63
C VAL A 194 -38.67 -0.39 10.58
N ASN A 195 -39.78 0.17 10.10
CA ASN A 195 -40.69 0.90 10.91
C ASN A 195 -41.79 -0.03 11.42
N ILE A 196 -42.04 -0.01 12.73
CA ILE A 196 -43.14 -0.71 13.36
C ILE A 196 -44.07 0.34 13.98
N LEU A 197 -45.32 0.41 13.50
CA LEU A 197 -46.37 1.17 14.10
C LEU A 197 -47.19 0.24 15.01
N ASP A 198 -47.20 0.53 16.28
CA ASP A 198 -48.08 -0.13 17.25
C ASP A 198 -49.46 0.57 17.25
N LEU A 199 -50.51 -0.13 16.82
CA LEU A 199 -51.85 0.42 16.69
C LEU A 199 -52.54 0.68 18.05
N ASP A 200 -52.08 0.02 19.12
CA ASP A 200 -52.64 0.24 20.47
C ASP A 200 -52.10 1.54 21.07
N THR A 201 -50.82 1.86 20.84
CA THR A 201 -50.16 3.06 21.38
C THR A 201 -50.07 4.21 20.40
N ASN A 202 -50.31 3.92 19.12
CA ASN A 202 -50.12 4.83 17.99
C ASN A 202 -48.68 5.38 17.85
N GLN A 203 -47.70 4.62 18.36
CA GLN A 203 -46.26 4.97 18.27
C GLN A 203 -45.57 4.26 17.15
N VAL A 204 -44.73 5.00 16.41
CA VAL A 204 -43.84 4.44 15.38
C VAL A 204 -42.45 4.31 15.96
N THR A 205 -41.89 3.11 15.88
CA THR A 205 -40.49 2.83 16.29
C THR A 205 -39.71 2.37 15.10
N GLU A 206 -38.55 3.01 14.84
CA GLU A 206 -37.64 2.67 13.76
C GLU A 206 -36.50 1.75 14.26
N PHE A 207 -36.18 0.72 13.50
CA PHE A 207 -35.14 -0.24 13.77
C PHE A 207 -34.18 -0.30 12.59
N ASP A 208 -32.89 -0.38 12.88
CA ASP A 208 -31.79 -0.50 11.91
C ASP A 208 -31.61 -1.94 11.34
N SER A 209 -32.45 -2.88 11.76
CA SER A 209 -32.42 -4.25 11.22
C SER A 209 -33.73 -5.00 11.46
N ILE A 210 -34.04 -5.90 10.52
CA ILE A 210 -35.22 -6.79 10.60
C ILE A 210 -35.18 -7.66 11.87
N ARG A 211 -33.96 -8.05 12.35
CA ARG A 211 -33.83 -8.87 13.56
C ARG A 211 -34.25 -8.10 14.79
N LYS A 212 -33.75 -6.87 14.99
CA LYS A 212 -34.13 -6.01 16.14
C LYS A 212 -35.60 -5.70 16.12
N ALA A 213 -36.16 -5.39 14.94
CA ALA A 213 -37.58 -5.19 14.76
C ALA A 213 -38.41 -6.44 15.13
N ALA A 214 -37.96 -7.64 14.78
CA ALA A 214 -38.64 -8.88 15.14
C ALA A 214 -38.57 -9.16 16.65
N GLU A 215 -37.40 -8.94 17.26
CA GLU A 215 -37.21 -9.10 18.71
C GLU A 215 -38.12 -8.16 19.54
N SER A 216 -38.29 -6.91 19.12
CA SER A 216 -39.12 -5.93 19.83
C SER A 216 -40.61 -6.33 19.93
N ILE A 217 -41.09 -7.13 18.96
CA ILE A 217 -42.48 -7.62 18.94
C ILE A 217 -42.56 -9.13 19.26
N ASN A 218 -41.55 -9.70 19.90
CA ASN A 218 -41.45 -11.12 20.23
C ASN A 218 -41.77 -12.02 19.05
N SER A 219 -41.12 -11.76 17.90
CA SER A 219 -41.28 -12.50 16.64
C SER A 219 -39.97 -12.93 16.05
N HIS A 220 -40.02 -13.71 14.98
CA HIS A 220 -38.82 -14.14 14.24
C HIS A 220 -38.69 -13.36 12.93
N LYS A 221 -37.42 -13.05 12.54
CA LYS A 221 -37.12 -12.30 11.30
C LYS A 221 -37.85 -12.85 10.06
N ASN A 222 -37.99 -14.18 9.96
CA ASN A 222 -38.66 -14.80 8.82
C ASN A 222 -40.14 -14.50 8.74
N THR A 223 -40.79 -14.20 9.88
CA THR A 223 -42.20 -13.80 9.92
C THR A 223 -42.36 -12.42 9.29
N ILE A 224 -41.47 -11.49 9.61
CA ILE A 224 -41.45 -10.14 9.01
C ILE A 224 -41.22 -10.23 7.50
N LEU A 225 -40.23 -10.99 7.08
CA LEU A 225 -39.92 -11.19 5.64
C LEU A 225 -41.07 -11.86 4.86
N ARG A 226 -41.77 -12.84 5.45
CA ARG A 226 -42.94 -13.47 4.82
C ARG A 226 -44.09 -12.48 4.68
N ARG A 227 -44.25 -11.59 5.63
CA ARG A 227 -45.28 -10.53 5.55
C ARG A 227 -44.95 -9.51 4.48
N GLU A 228 -43.71 -9.03 4.43
CA GLU A 228 -43.22 -8.16 3.34
C GLU A 228 -43.55 -8.79 1.97
N LYS A 229 -43.19 -10.07 1.81
CA LYS A 229 -43.49 -10.82 0.58
C LYS A 229 -44.99 -10.87 0.28
N SER A 230 -45.83 -11.16 1.27
CA SER A 230 -47.29 -11.16 1.08
C SER A 230 -47.85 -9.78 0.75
N GLN A 231 -47.30 -8.72 1.32
CA GLN A 231 -47.68 -7.33 0.98
C GLN A 231 -47.31 -6.99 -0.48
N LEU A 232 -46.13 -7.37 -0.91
CA LEU A 232 -45.66 -7.11 -2.28
C LEU A 232 -46.41 -7.94 -3.34
N GLU A 233 -46.65 -9.24 -3.07
CA GLU A 233 -47.25 -10.16 -4.04
C GLU A 233 -48.78 -10.07 -4.08
N LYS A 234 -49.44 -9.82 -2.94
CA LYS A 234 -50.92 -9.93 -2.80
C LYS A 234 -51.59 -8.60 -2.46
N GLY A 235 -50.84 -7.55 -2.21
CA GLY A 235 -51.37 -6.26 -1.76
C GLY A 235 -52.04 -6.31 -0.36
N ILE A 236 -51.79 -7.36 0.41
CA ILE A 236 -52.41 -7.57 1.72
C ILE A 236 -51.62 -6.82 2.78
N ASN A 237 -52.18 -5.75 3.31
CA ASN A 237 -51.58 -4.95 4.38
C ASN A 237 -52.38 -5.12 5.69
N THR A 238 -52.36 -6.33 6.28
CA THR A 238 -53.02 -6.60 7.56
C THR A 238 -52.04 -6.45 8.72
N PRO A 239 -52.48 -5.92 9.89
CA PRO A 239 -51.63 -5.81 11.06
C PRO A 239 -51.13 -7.21 11.55
N TYR A 240 -49.89 -7.28 11.98
CA TYR A 240 -49.36 -8.50 12.64
C TYR A 240 -49.95 -8.58 14.05
N ARG A 241 -50.52 -9.73 14.37
CA ARG A 241 -51.29 -9.95 15.64
C ARG A 241 -52.37 -8.90 15.88
N ASN A 242 -52.99 -8.39 14.81
CA ASN A 242 -53.99 -7.31 14.84
C ASN A 242 -53.51 -6.01 15.54
N ARG A 243 -52.19 -5.85 15.72
CA ARG A 243 -51.60 -4.74 16.47
C ARG A 243 -50.49 -4.00 15.75
N TYR A 244 -49.58 -4.72 15.08
CA TYR A 244 -48.37 -4.12 14.53
C TYR A 244 -48.42 -3.98 13.01
N MET A 245 -48.29 -2.75 12.51
CA MET A 245 -48.03 -2.48 11.10
C MET A 245 -46.53 -2.41 10.88
N ILE A 246 -46.01 -3.18 9.91
CA ILE A 246 -44.59 -3.33 9.68
C ILE A 246 -44.27 -2.86 8.27
N GLU A 247 -43.36 -1.89 8.14
CA GLU A 247 -42.87 -1.37 6.88
C GLU A 247 -41.38 -1.53 6.82
N ILE A 248 -40.86 -2.17 5.74
CA ILE A 248 -39.42 -2.32 5.50
C ILE A 248 -39.00 -1.33 4.43
N LYS A 249 -38.05 -0.47 4.75
CA LYS A 249 -37.42 0.46 3.82
C LYS A 249 -36.07 -0.11 3.40
N ARG A 250 -35.81 -0.13 2.12
CA ARG A 250 -34.54 -0.58 1.51
C ARG A 250 -34.01 0.60 0.70
N ASP A 251 -32.83 1.11 1.10
CA ASP A 251 -32.10 2.14 0.34
C ASP A 251 -31.40 1.54 -0.86
#